data_7e358960ca5ff21858c91b2e3d6a9547
#
_entry.id   7e358960ca5ff21858c91b2e3d6a9547
#
_cell.length_a   1.000
_cell.length_b   1.000
_cell.length_c   1.000
_cell.angle_alpha   90.00
_cell.angle_beta   90.00
_cell.angle_gamma   90.00
#
_symmetry.space_group_name_H-M   'P 1'
#
loop_
_entity.id
_entity.type
_entity.pdbx_description
1 polymer ?
#
loop_
_entity_poly.entity_id
_entity_poly.type
_entity_poly.pdbx_seq_one_letter_code
_entity_poly.pdbx_strand_id
1 'polypeptide(L)'
;MSEITDPGTAEATAAASIRKLVYGDLPSVLAIERRSFGTPWSLAMFVLELSKPSGICLAASDNSGLVGYLVCSRYADVWHVMNVAVDPDRRRGRVATQLLERLFEEAGPEARYTLEVRTSNSGAIAMYQRFGFRAAGHRRRYYHDNGEDAVIMWLEPAPVGA
;
A
#
# COMPACT_ATOMS: atom_id res chain seq x y z
N MET A 1 8.02 -19.88 17.10
CA MET A 1 7.89 -19.23 17.39
C MET A 1 8.07 -18.45 18.05
N SER A 2 8.15 -18.61 18.36
CA SER A 2 8.12 -17.91 19.03
C SER A 2 8.54 -17.11 19.25
N GLU A 3 8.65 -16.75 19.09
CA GLU A 3 8.98 -16.01 19.35
C GLU A 3 8.83 -15.16 19.75
N ILE A 4 8.61 -15.23 20.00
CA ILE A 4 8.29 -14.52 20.45
C ILE A 4 8.25 -13.86 21.18
N THR A 5 8.56 -14.06 21.17
CA THR A 5 8.18 -13.15 21.88
C THR A 5 9.12 -12.45 22.75
N ASP A 6 10.25 -12.29 22.43
CA ASP A 6 11.16 -11.35 23.06
C ASP A 6 10.64 -9.95 22.80
N PRO A 7 10.16 -9.26 23.80
CA PRO A 7 9.58 -7.93 23.57
C PRO A 7 10.58 -6.93 23.00
N GLY A 8 11.82 -7.03 23.40
CA GLY A 8 12.83 -6.15 22.87
C GLY A 8 13.05 -6.35 21.38
N THR A 9 13.10 -7.60 20.96
CA THR A 9 13.25 -7.91 19.55
C THR A 9 12.04 -7.45 18.76
N ALA A 10 10.83 -7.67 19.29
CA ALA A 10 9.63 -7.25 18.61
C ALA A 10 9.61 -5.74 18.42
N GLU A 11 10.01 -5.00 19.45
CA GLU A 11 10.07 -3.55 19.33
C GLU A 11 11.09 -3.11 18.31
N ALA A 12 12.25 -3.72 18.33
CA ALA A 12 13.32 -3.34 17.41
C ALA A 12 12.94 -3.59 15.96
N THR A 13 12.14 -4.63 15.70
CA THR A 13 11.78 -4.99 14.33
C THR A 13 10.44 -4.39 13.88
N ALA A 14 9.64 -3.89 14.83
CA ALA A 14 8.30 -3.42 14.50
C ALA A 14 8.31 -2.08 13.78
N ALA A 15 9.31 -1.24 14.05
CA ALA A 15 9.33 0.11 13.49
C ALA A 15 10.08 0.11 12.17
N ALA A 16 9.39 0.38 11.10
CA ALA A 16 10.00 0.66 9.81
C ALA A 16 10.13 2.15 9.63
N SER A 17 11.16 2.58 8.92
CA SER A 17 11.31 3.97 8.50
C SER A 17 10.58 4.16 7.19
N ILE A 18 9.74 5.20 7.10
CA ILE A 18 9.01 5.51 5.89
C ILE A 18 9.69 6.70 5.22
N ARG A 19 9.95 6.58 3.94
CA ARG A 19 10.58 7.64 3.15
C ARG A 19 10.07 7.61 1.73
N LYS A 20 10.48 8.60 0.94
CA LYS A 20 10.14 8.63 -0.47
C LYS A 20 10.80 7.46 -1.20
N LEU A 21 10.04 6.81 -2.07
CA LEU A 21 10.54 5.76 -2.94
C LEU A 21 11.36 6.40 -4.05
N VAL A 22 12.53 5.85 -4.32
CA VAL A 22 13.42 6.35 -5.38
C VAL A 22 13.74 5.22 -6.36
N TYR A 23 14.28 5.59 -7.53
CA TYR A 23 14.57 4.58 -8.56
C TYR A 23 15.52 3.49 -8.06
N GLY A 24 16.45 3.83 -7.19
CA GLY A 24 17.39 2.85 -6.65
C GLY A 24 16.72 1.76 -5.81
N ASP A 25 15.50 1.98 -5.36
CA ASP A 25 14.75 0.98 -4.59
C ASP A 25 14.12 -0.10 -5.47
N LEU A 26 14.01 0.15 -6.78
CA LEU A 26 13.21 -0.70 -7.65
C LEU A 26 13.63 -2.18 -7.71
N PRO A 27 14.92 -2.53 -7.66
CA PRO A 27 15.25 -3.95 -7.59
C PRO A 27 14.60 -4.66 -6.40
N SER A 28 14.63 -4.03 -5.22
CA SER A 28 13.99 -4.58 -4.02
C SER A 28 12.47 -4.57 -4.11
N VAL A 29 11.91 -3.50 -4.70
CA VAL A 29 10.47 -3.40 -4.92
C VAL A 29 9.99 -4.54 -5.82
N LEU A 30 10.70 -4.78 -6.93
CA LEU A 30 10.32 -5.84 -7.86
C LEU A 30 10.39 -7.22 -7.21
N ALA A 31 11.36 -7.45 -6.33
CA ALA A 31 11.47 -8.71 -5.63
C ALA A 31 10.25 -8.96 -4.73
N ILE A 32 9.80 -7.92 -4.01
CA ILE A 32 8.61 -8.03 -3.17
C ILE A 32 7.37 -8.19 -4.03
N GLU A 33 7.27 -7.41 -5.12
CA GLU A 33 6.13 -7.45 -6.02
C GLU A 33 5.90 -8.86 -6.58
N ARG A 34 6.96 -9.50 -7.04
CA ARG A 34 6.89 -10.84 -7.60
C ARG A 34 6.47 -11.89 -6.57
N ARG A 35 6.82 -11.68 -5.32
CA ARG A 35 6.45 -12.59 -4.24
C ARG A 35 5.04 -12.34 -3.71
N SER A 36 4.46 -11.19 -4.03
CA SER A 36 3.19 -10.74 -3.45
C SER A 36 2.01 -10.92 -4.38
N PHE A 37 2.22 -10.86 -5.69
CA PHE A 37 1.11 -10.80 -6.65
C PHE A 37 1.26 -11.81 -7.78
N GLY A 38 0.12 -12.37 -8.19
CA GLY A 38 0.09 -13.33 -9.31
C GLY A 38 0.35 -12.68 -10.66
N THR A 39 0.01 -11.38 -10.79
CA THR A 39 0.29 -10.61 -11.99
C THR A 39 1.07 -9.37 -11.57
N PRO A 40 2.37 -9.52 -11.34
CA PRO A 40 3.16 -8.40 -10.81
C PRO A 40 3.34 -7.30 -11.83
N TRP A 41 3.49 -6.07 -11.33
CA TRP A 41 3.88 -4.94 -12.16
C TRP A 41 5.28 -5.15 -12.71
N SER A 42 5.50 -4.65 -13.92
CA SER A 42 6.83 -4.62 -14.52
C SER A 42 7.63 -3.43 -14.02
N LEU A 43 8.95 -3.47 -14.28
CA LEU A 43 9.82 -2.34 -13.99
C LEU A 43 9.30 -1.06 -14.66
N ALA A 44 8.85 -1.17 -15.92
CA ALA A 44 8.38 0.01 -16.67
C ALA A 44 7.18 0.66 -15.99
N MET A 45 6.30 -0.13 -15.40
CA MET A 45 5.12 0.41 -14.71
C MET A 45 5.54 1.22 -13.49
N PHE A 46 6.50 0.72 -12.71
CA PHE A 46 7.02 1.46 -11.57
C PHE A 46 7.73 2.74 -11.99
N VAL A 47 8.55 2.66 -13.05
CA VAL A 47 9.26 3.83 -13.54
C VAL A 47 8.27 4.90 -13.98
N LEU A 48 7.20 4.50 -14.67
CA LEU A 48 6.18 5.44 -15.10
C LEU A 48 5.56 6.16 -13.91
N GLU A 49 5.19 5.41 -12.89
CA GLU A 49 4.55 6.03 -11.71
C GLU A 49 5.50 6.93 -10.95
N LEU A 50 6.75 6.53 -10.77
CA LEU A 50 7.72 7.36 -10.08
C LEU A 50 8.06 8.64 -10.84
N SER A 51 7.89 8.64 -12.16
CA SER A 51 8.21 9.81 -12.97
C SER A 51 7.12 10.88 -12.94
N LYS A 52 5.94 10.56 -12.40
CA LYS A 52 4.83 11.53 -12.34
C LYS A 52 5.11 12.56 -11.24
N PRO A 53 4.95 13.86 -11.54
CA PRO A 53 5.28 14.91 -10.57
C PRO A 53 4.31 15.01 -9.38
N SER A 54 3.09 14.51 -9.54
CA SER A 54 2.04 14.74 -8.54
C SER A 54 1.69 13.52 -7.68
N GLY A 55 2.36 12.39 -7.90
CA GLY A 55 2.09 11.20 -7.11
C GLY A 55 2.82 11.18 -5.78
N ILE A 56 2.44 10.25 -4.93
CA ILE A 56 3.15 9.97 -3.67
C ILE A 56 3.57 8.50 -3.72
N CYS A 57 4.87 8.25 -3.72
CA CYS A 57 5.43 6.91 -3.72
C CYS A 57 6.32 6.78 -2.50
N LEU A 58 6.06 5.79 -1.67
CA LEU A 58 6.70 5.62 -0.36
C LEU A 58 7.40 4.28 -0.25
N ALA A 59 8.49 4.27 0.48
CA ALA A 59 9.26 3.08 0.81
C ALA A 59 9.31 2.90 2.32
N ALA A 60 9.18 1.66 2.75
CA ALA A 60 9.36 1.29 4.15
C ALA A 60 10.61 0.43 4.26
N SER A 61 11.50 0.78 5.16
CA SER A 61 12.76 0.07 5.36
C SER A 61 13.00 -0.21 6.83
N ASP A 62 13.69 -1.31 7.10
CA ASP A 62 14.20 -1.61 8.43
C ASP A 62 15.69 -1.95 8.30
N ASN A 63 16.28 -2.55 9.33
CA ASN A 63 17.72 -2.88 9.31
C ASN A 63 18.10 -3.86 8.21
N SER A 64 17.14 -4.63 7.68
CA SER A 64 17.40 -5.59 6.63
C SER A 64 17.23 -5.01 5.22
N GLY A 65 16.78 -3.76 5.11
CA GLY A 65 16.54 -3.12 3.84
C GLY A 65 15.07 -2.80 3.62
N LEU A 66 14.67 -2.70 2.35
CA LEU A 66 13.30 -2.37 1.98
C LEU A 66 12.36 -3.53 2.33
N VAL A 67 11.29 -3.23 3.05
CA VAL A 67 10.32 -4.24 3.50
C VAL A 67 8.91 -3.99 2.98
N GLY A 68 8.66 -2.84 2.36
CA GLY A 68 7.34 -2.55 1.80
C GLY A 68 7.35 -1.26 1.00
N TYR A 69 6.27 -1.03 0.28
CA TYR A 69 6.15 0.18 -0.54
C TYR A 69 4.69 0.50 -0.81
N LEU A 70 4.47 1.74 -1.20
CA LEU A 70 3.14 2.22 -1.58
C LEU A 70 3.30 3.14 -2.79
N VAL A 71 2.45 2.95 -3.80
CA VAL A 71 2.41 3.82 -4.98
C VAL A 71 1.02 4.42 -5.06
N CYS A 72 0.95 5.74 -5.07
CA CYS A 72 -0.31 6.46 -5.14
C CYS A 72 -0.20 7.53 -6.21
N SER A 73 -1.16 7.54 -7.12
CA SER A 73 -1.25 8.54 -8.19
C SER A 73 -2.36 9.52 -7.87
N ARG A 74 -2.24 10.73 -8.40
CA ARG A 74 -3.29 11.73 -8.25
C ARG A 74 -3.89 12.05 -9.62
N TYR A 75 -5.21 11.89 -9.71
CA TYR A 75 -5.95 12.23 -10.93
C TYR A 75 -6.99 13.26 -10.55
N ALA A 76 -6.83 14.48 -11.08
CA ALA A 76 -7.63 15.63 -10.68
C ALA A 76 -7.50 15.84 -9.16
N ASP A 77 -8.57 15.68 -8.40
CA ASP A 77 -8.54 15.85 -6.95
C ASP A 77 -8.68 14.53 -6.20
N VAL A 78 -8.49 13.40 -6.90
CA VAL A 78 -8.64 12.08 -6.27
C VAL A 78 -7.28 11.38 -6.25
N TRP A 79 -6.93 10.83 -5.09
CA TRP A 79 -5.75 10.00 -4.91
C TRP A 79 -6.11 8.53 -5.14
N HIS A 80 -5.46 7.91 -6.10
CA HIS A 80 -5.68 6.51 -6.41
C HIS A 80 -4.52 5.69 -5.85
N VAL A 81 -4.82 4.87 -4.85
CA VAL A 81 -3.82 3.96 -4.27
C VAL A 81 -3.64 2.81 -5.26
N MET A 82 -2.53 2.85 -5.98
CA MET A 82 -2.30 1.95 -7.11
C MET A 82 -1.73 0.61 -6.67
N ASN A 83 -0.87 0.63 -5.66
CA ASN A 83 -0.16 -0.58 -5.26
C ASN A 83 0.38 -0.41 -3.84
N VAL A 84 0.15 -1.39 -2.99
CA VAL A 84 0.71 -1.45 -1.64
C VAL A 84 1.13 -2.89 -1.40
N ALA A 85 2.37 -3.08 -0.99
CA ALA A 85 2.85 -4.41 -0.67
C ALA A 85 3.84 -4.37 0.48
N VAL A 86 3.83 -5.43 1.26
CA VAL A 86 4.78 -5.65 2.35
C VAL A 86 5.42 -7.01 2.11
N ASP A 87 6.73 -7.10 2.30
CA ASP A 87 7.46 -8.35 2.21
C ASP A 87 6.67 -9.43 2.97
N PRO A 88 6.37 -10.57 2.35
CA PRO A 88 5.62 -11.63 3.02
C PRO A 88 6.19 -12.05 4.37
N ASP A 89 7.50 -11.92 4.56
CA ASP A 89 8.15 -12.26 5.82
C ASP A 89 8.03 -11.18 6.88
N ARG A 90 7.48 -10.02 6.53
CA ARG A 90 7.35 -8.86 7.43
C ARG A 90 5.91 -8.43 7.65
N ARG A 91 4.95 -9.22 7.20
CA ARG A 91 3.54 -8.91 7.43
C ARG A 91 3.24 -9.06 8.92
N ARG A 92 2.22 -8.37 9.39
CA ARG A 92 1.82 -8.26 10.80
C ARG A 92 2.68 -7.29 11.61
N GLY A 93 3.65 -6.62 10.97
CA GLY A 93 4.47 -5.61 11.64
C GLY A 93 3.95 -4.20 11.47
N ARG A 94 2.72 -4.04 11.03
CA ARG A 94 2.09 -2.73 10.82
C ARG A 94 2.76 -1.88 9.74
N VAL A 95 3.53 -2.49 8.87
CA VAL A 95 4.23 -1.74 7.81
C VAL A 95 3.22 -1.10 6.86
N ALA A 96 2.20 -1.85 6.43
CA ALA A 96 1.16 -1.31 5.55
C ALA A 96 0.43 -0.16 6.23
N THR A 97 0.14 -0.30 7.52
CA THR A 97 -0.51 0.76 8.30
C THR A 97 0.35 2.03 8.32
N GLN A 98 1.66 1.88 8.56
CA GLN A 98 2.57 3.02 8.56
C GLN A 98 2.65 3.70 7.20
N LEU A 99 2.66 2.91 6.13
CA LEU A 99 2.68 3.47 4.78
C LEU A 99 1.41 4.29 4.50
N LEU A 100 0.25 3.76 4.87
CA LEU A 100 -1.02 4.46 4.66
C LEU A 100 -1.11 5.71 5.53
N GLU A 101 -0.69 5.63 6.78
CA GLU A 101 -0.68 6.80 7.67
C GLU A 101 0.18 7.92 7.10
N ARG A 102 1.34 7.57 6.56
CA ARG A 102 2.22 8.55 5.95
C ARG A 102 1.60 9.15 4.69
N LEU A 103 0.94 8.33 3.88
CA LEU A 103 0.23 8.82 2.70
C LEU A 103 -0.82 9.86 3.11
N PHE A 104 -1.63 9.55 4.12
CA PHE A 104 -2.68 10.47 4.56
C PHE A 104 -2.08 11.77 5.09
N GLU A 105 -0.97 11.68 5.80
CA GLU A 105 -0.28 12.84 6.32
C GLU A 105 0.22 13.74 5.18
N GLU A 106 0.84 13.15 4.16
CA GLU A 106 1.39 13.92 3.06
C GLU A 106 0.34 14.49 2.13
N ALA A 107 -0.75 13.75 1.90
CA ALA A 107 -1.82 14.22 1.02
C ALA A 107 -2.71 15.27 1.68
N GLY A 108 -2.77 15.25 3.01
CA GLY A 108 -3.51 16.26 3.76
C GLY A 108 -4.93 15.85 4.10
N PRO A 109 -5.59 16.62 5.00
CA PRO A 109 -6.88 16.21 5.57
C PRO A 109 -8.07 16.32 4.63
N GLU A 110 -7.92 17.00 3.49
CA GLU A 110 -9.02 17.16 2.55
C GLU A 110 -8.95 16.16 1.40
N ALA A 111 -8.01 15.23 1.44
CA ALA A 111 -7.80 14.31 0.34
C ALA A 111 -8.87 13.22 0.30
N ARG A 112 -9.21 12.80 -0.92
CA ARG A 112 -10.11 11.69 -1.19
C ARG A 112 -9.31 10.58 -1.85
N TYR A 113 -9.63 9.34 -1.51
CA TYR A 113 -8.88 8.19 -1.99
C TYR A 113 -9.81 7.15 -2.60
N THR A 114 -9.31 6.46 -3.61
CA THR A 114 -9.97 5.27 -4.15
C THR A 114 -8.93 4.18 -4.40
N LEU A 115 -9.38 2.95 -4.40
CA LEU A 115 -8.53 1.81 -4.71
C LEU A 115 -9.38 0.63 -5.18
N GLU A 116 -8.72 -0.33 -5.83
CA GLU A 116 -9.31 -1.63 -6.16
C GLU A 116 -8.57 -2.69 -5.36
N VAL A 117 -9.31 -3.67 -4.84
CA VAL A 117 -8.74 -4.77 -4.08
C VAL A 117 -9.48 -6.05 -4.45
N ARG A 118 -8.75 -7.19 -4.51
CA ARG A 118 -9.39 -8.48 -4.83
C ARG A 118 -10.47 -8.80 -3.81
N THR A 119 -11.59 -9.32 -4.31
CA THR A 119 -12.70 -9.71 -3.43
C THR A 119 -12.27 -10.75 -2.40
N SER A 120 -11.30 -11.58 -2.74
CA SER A 120 -10.81 -12.63 -1.83
C SER A 120 -9.82 -12.11 -0.79
N ASN A 121 -9.31 -10.89 -0.95
CA ASN A 121 -8.29 -10.34 -0.04
C ASN A 121 -8.96 -9.72 1.18
N SER A 122 -9.53 -10.58 2.04
CA SER A 122 -10.28 -10.13 3.20
C SER A 122 -9.42 -9.37 4.20
N GLY A 123 -8.15 -9.72 4.31
CA GLY A 123 -7.23 -9.02 5.21
C GLY A 123 -7.01 -7.58 4.79
N ALA A 124 -6.78 -7.34 3.50
CA ALA A 124 -6.59 -5.99 3.00
C ALA A 124 -7.89 -5.18 3.11
N ILE A 125 -9.02 -5.79 2.75
CA ILE A 125 -10.31 -5.11 2.86
C ILE A 125 -10.57 -4.68 4.29
N ALA A 126 -10.32 -5.57 5.26
CA ALA A 126 -10.51 -5.24 6.67
C ALA A 126 -9.59 -4.09 7.11
N MET A 127 -8.34 -4.10 6.65
CA MET A 127 -7.39 -3.03 6.96
C MET A 127 -7.89 -1.69 6.41
N TYR A 128 -8.31 -1.67 5.15
CA TYR A 128 -8.82 -0.43 4.56
C TYR A 128 -10.08 0.05 5.26
N GLN A 129 -10.95 -0.87 5.66
CA GLN A 129 -12.15 -0.50 6.40
C GLN A 129 -11.81 0.13 7.75
N ARG A 130 -10.77 -0.34 8.42
CA ARG A 130 -10.33 0.27 9.69
C ARG A 130 -9.89 1.71 9.50
N PHE A 131 -9.37 2.06 8.32
CA PHE A 131 -9.02 3.45 8.00
C PHE A 131 -10.23 4.29 7.56
N GLY A 132 -11.39 3.67 7.39
CA GLY A 132 -12.60 4.38 6.99
C GLY A 132 -12.99 4.19 5.53
N PHE A 133 -12.24 3.42 4.76
CA PHE A 133 -12.63 3.10 3.39
C PHE A 133 -13.93 2.31 3.38
N ARG A 134 -14.77 2.57 2.40
CA ARG A 134 -16.05 1.88 2.21
C ARG A 134 -16.14 1.31 0.81
N ALA A 135 -16.72 0.10 0.71
CA ALA A 135 -16.96 -0.50 -0.58
C ALA A 135 -18.00 0.32 -1.34
N ALA A 136 -17.72 0.63 -2.60
CA ALA A 136 -18.58 1.48 -3.41
C ALA A 136 -18.95 0.82 -4.73
N GLY A 137 -18.47 -0.38 -5.00
CA GLY A 137 -18.79 -1.07 -6.22
C GLY A 137 -17.82 -2.19 -6.50
N HIS A 138 -17.97 -2.79 -7.66
CA HIS A 138 -17.14 -3.89 -8.09
C HIS A 138 -16.73 -3.68 -9.54
N ARG A 139 -15.50 -4.13 -9.89
CA ARG A 139 -15.10 -4.27 -11.28
C ARG A 139 -15.04 -5.75 -11.57
N ARG A 140 -15.89 -6.22 -12.47
CA ARG A 140 -15.98 -7.64 -12.79
C ARG A 140 -14.78 -8.06 -13.60
N ARG A 141 -14.21 -9.23 -13.25
CA ARG A 141 -13.09 -9.85 -13.97
C ARG A 141 -11.92 -8.88 -14.13
N TYR A 142 -11.66 -8.11 -13.08
CA TYR A 142 -10.63 -7.09 -13.11
C TYR A 142 -9.22 -7.68 -13.16
N TYR A 143 -9.00 -8.80 -12.45
CA TYR A 143 -7.68 -9.43 -12.36
C TYR A 143 -7.58 -10.54 -13.41
N HIS A 144 -6.61 -10.37 -14.33
CA HIS A 144 -6.52 -11.27 -15.50
C HIS A 144 -5.93 -12.64 -15.16
N ASP A 145 -5.24 -12.79 -14.05
CA ASP A 145 -4.62 -14.06 -13.69
C ASP A 145 -5.66 -15.15 -13.39
N ASN A 146 -6.77 -14.79 -12.74
CA ASN A 146 -7.80 -15.77 -12.40
C ASN A 146 -9.23 -15.27 -12.65
N GLY A 147 -9.37 -14.10 -13.25
CA GLY A 147 -10.68 -13.54 -13.55
C GLY A 147 -11.44 -13.04 -12.34
N GLU A 148 -10.75 -12.85 -11.23
CA GLU A 148 -11.39 -12.40 -9.98
C GLU A 148 -11.86 -10.96 -10.10
N ASP A 149 -12.98 -10.66 -9.42
CA ASP A 149 -13.50 -9.29 -9.33
C ASP A 149 -12.67 -8.45 -8.38
N ALA A 150 -12.72 -7.15 -8.57
CA ALA A 150 -12.19 -6.19 -7.61
C ALA A 150 -13.32 -5.51 -6.88
N VAL A 151 -13.12 -5.26 -5.58
CA VAL A 151 -13.95 -4.35 -4.81
C VAL A 151 -13.36 -2.96 -4.99
N ILE A 152 -14.20 -1.98 -5.36
CA ILE A 152 -13.79 -0.58 -5.42
C ILE A 152 -14.09 0.02 -4.06
N MET A 153 -13.08 0.64 -3.45
CA MET A 153 -13.25 1.28 -2.14
C MET A 153 -12.94 2.77 -2.23
N TRP A 154 -13.61 3.54 -1.40
CA TRP A 154 -13.43 4.99 -1.32
C TRP A 154 -13.25 5.43 0.11
N LEU A 155 -12.40 6.44 0.31
CA LEU A 155 -12.25 7.13 1.58
C LEU A 155 -12.47 8.62 1.33
N GLU A 156 -13.50 9.16 1.96
CA GLU A 156 -13.81 10.58 1.88
C GLU A 156 -13.20 11.31 3.07
N PRO A 157 -12.87 12.60 2.92
CA PRO A 157 -12.37 13.36 4.06
C PRO A 157 -13.45 13.52 5.11
N ALA A 158 -13.02 13.71 6.37
CA ALA A 158 -13.97 13.95 7.44
C ALA A 158 -14.77 15.23 7.17
N PRO A 159 -16.06 15.25 7.52
CA PRO A 159 -16.85 16.47 7.33
C PRO A 159 -16.25 17.64 8.11
N VAL A 160 -16.30 18.83 7.48
CA VAL A 160 -15.81 20.05 8.13
C VAL A 160 -16.73 20.37 9.29
N GLY A 161 -16.16 20.64 10.46
CA GLY A 161 -16.92 21.00 11.63
C GLY A 161 -17.49 19.83 12.40
N ALA A 162 -17.13 18.61 12.03
CA ALA A 162 -17.60 17.43 12.75
C ALA A 162 -16.83 17.22 14.06
#